data_133f7107eb366d4c2b2d0ebb895d77ed
#
_entry.id   133f7107eb366d4c2b2d0ebb895d77ed
#
_cell.length_a   1.000
_cell.length_b   1.000
_cell.length_c   1.000
_cell.angle_alpha   90.00
_cell.angle_beta   90.00
_cell.angle_gamma   90.00
#
_symmetry.space_group_name_H-M   'P 1'
#
loop_
_entity.id
_entity.type
_entity.pdbx_description
1 polymer ?
#
loop_
_entity_poly.entity_id
_entity_poly.type
_entity_poly.pdbx_seq_one_letter_code
_entity_poly.pdbx_strand_id
1 'polypeptide(L)'
;MLNELVNRLTKYDKGEARSIVRLLLECSFGLSYTDICAGALDRLSADDSALLETLMQRLEKGEPVQYVTGYASFCNRDFMVRPGVLIPRPETEELVEKIIRSSSEGKEKEHILDIGTGSGCIAITLALDIPDAEVTAWDISEEALAIAQENAKALGAGVRFQNVDVLSENKTLLYGNEDYNTIVSNPPYICEKEAGEMESNVLEHEPHTALFVPDDDPLLFYRHIAEYAKTALKHGGRLFFEINPLYAEEIKEMLAEKGFVKIFVKEDLFGKQRIIKAQRKL
;
A
#
# COMPACT_ATOMS: atom_id res chain seq x y z
N MET A 1 4.46 -26.04 22.94
CA MET A 1 5.20 -24.86 22.44
C MET A 1 4.35 -23.87 21.61
N LEU A 2 3.66 -24.25 20.50
CA LEU A 2 2.82 -23.27 19.73
C LEU A 2 1.80 -22.50 20.59
N ASN A 3 1.00 -23.22 21.39
CA ASN A 3 0.00 -22.59 22.26
C ASN A 3 0.59 -21.68 23.34
N GLU A 4 1.83 -21.93 23.76
CA GLU A 4 2.56 -21.06 24.70
C GLU A 4 2.92 -19.75 24.02
N LEU A 5 3.47 -19.80 22.79
CA LEU A 5 3.76 -18.60 22.00
C LEU A 5 2.48 -17.77 21.74
N VAL A 6 1.39 -18.42 21.34
CA VAL A 6 0.09 -17.77 21.13
C VAL A 6 -0.41 -17.08 22.40
N ASN A 7 -0.28 -17.72 23.55
CA ASN A 7 -0.74 -17.15 24.83
C ASN A 7 0.10 -15.95 25.30
N ARG A 8 1.28 -15.73 24.76
CA ARG A 8 2.12 -14.55 25.07
C ARG A 8 1.56 -13.29 24.40
N LEU A 9 0.87 -13.41 23.27
CA LEU A 9 0.31 -12.28 22.52
C LEU A 9 -1.04 -11.84 23.09
N THR A 10 -1.01 -11.28 24.30
CA THR A 10 -2.22 -10.95 25.08
C THR A 10 -3.01 -9.74 24.54
N LYS A 11 -2.43 -8.96 23.64
CA LYS A 11 -3.08 -7.81 22.96
C LYS A 11 -4.05 -8.25 21.86
N TYR A 12 -3.98 -9.49 21.39
CA TYR A 12 -4.72 -10.04 20.26
C TYR A 12 -5.72 -11.11 20.72
N ASP A 13 -6.80 -11.31 19.98
CA ASP A 13 -7.62 -12.48 20.20
C ASP A 13 -6.85 -13.78 19.86
N LYS A 14 -7.33 -14.93 20.34
CA LYS A 14 -6.62 -16.20 20.16
C LYS A 14 -6.48 -16.65 18.71
N GLY A 15 -7.41 -16.26 17.83
CA GLY A 15 -7.39 -16.60 16.41
C GLY A 15 -6.33 -15.78 15.71
N GLU A 16 -6.33 -14.48 15.94
CA GLU A 16 -5.38 -13.53 15.40
C GLU A 16 -3.95 -13.82 15.91
N ALA A 17 -3.77 -13.97 17.23
CA ALA A 17 -2.49 -14.34 17.83
C ALA A 17 -1.91 -15.62 17.20
N ARG A 18 -2.76 -16.60 16.91
CA ARG A 18 -2.33 -17.85 16.25
C ARG A 18 -1.88 -17.61 14.80
N SER A 19 -2.59 -16.74 14.07
CA SER A 19 -2.23 -16.37 12.71
C SER A 19 -0.90 -15.61 12.67
N ILE A 20 -0.70 -14.68 13.59
CA ILE A 20 0.55 -13.92 13.76
C ILE A 20 1.73 -14.87 14.03
N VAL A 21 1.61 -15.77 15.01
CA VAL A 21 2.70 -16.71 15.35
C VAL A 21 2.99 -17.65 14.18
N ARG A 22 1.97 -18.12 13.47
CA ARG A 22 2.18 -18.97 12.29
C ARG A 22 2.92 -18.24 11.19
N LEU A 23 2.52 -17.01 10.88
CA LEU A 23 3.20 -16.19 9.87
C LEU A 23 4.66 -15.93 10.26
N LEU A 24 4.91 -15.60 11.53
CA LEU A 24 6.27 -15.46 12.05
C LEU A 24 7.11 -16.72 11.80
N LEU A 25 6.58 -17.90 12.15
CA LEU A 25 7.29 -19.17 12.03
C LEU A 25 7.53 -19.57 10.56
N GLU A 26 6.56 -19.29 9.70
CA GLU A 26 6.66 -19.55 8.28
C GLU A 26 7.71 -18.64 7.62
N CYS A 27 7.60 -17.32 7.83
CA CYS A 27 8.51 -16.35 7.20
C CYS A 27 9.95 -16.42 7.74
N SER A 28 10.12 -16.60 9.07
CA SER A 28 11.44 -16.50 9.69
C SER A 28 12.20 -17.83 9.77
N PHE A 29 11.48 -18.95 9.77
CA PHE A 29 12.08 -20.30 9.95
C PHE A 29 11.69 -21.29 8.86
N GLY A 30 10.86 -20.90 7.89
CA GLY A 30 10.39 -21.79 6.82
C GLY A 30 9.49 -22.93 7.31
N LEU A 31 8.89 -22.81 8.50
CA LEU A 31 8.09 -23.86 9.11
C LEU A 31 6.64 -23.80 8.63
N SER A 32 6.24 -24.76 7.82
CA SER A 32 4.83 -24.92 7.46
C SER A 32 3.97 -25.33 8.68
N TYR A 33 2.65 -25.15 8.58
CA TYR A 33 1.74 -25.61 9.62
C TYR A 33 1.89 -27.11 9.93
N THR A 34 2.17 -27.93 8.91
CA THR A 34 2.40 -29.36 9.07
C THR A 34 3.67 -29.63 9.89
N ASP A 35 4.75 -28.88 9.63
CA ASP A 35 6.00 -29.01 10.38
C ASP A 35 5.81 -28.63 11.85
N ILE A 36 5.06 -27.57 12.11
CA ILE A 36 4.72 -27.14 13.47
C ILE A 36 3.94 -28.24 14.20
N CYS A 37 2.93 -28.83 13.56
CA CYS A 37 2.16 -29.94 14.13
C CYS A 37 3.01 -31.21 14.35
N ALA A 38 4.04 -31.42 13.53
CA ALA A 38 5.00 -32.53 13.66
C ALA A 38 6.10 -32.27 14.71
N GLY A 39 6.00 -31.19 15.49
CA GLY A 39 6.93 -30.87 16.58
C GLY A 39 8.25 -30.25 16.12
N ALA A 40 8.28 -29.55 14.98
CA ALA A 40 9.47 -28.87 14.49
C ALA A 40 9.99 -27.81 15.47
N LEU A 41 9.10 -27.16 16.22
CA LEU A 41 9.47 -26.17 17.25
C LEU A 41 10.33 -26.74 18.38
N ASP A 42 10.15 -28.01 18.73
CA ASP A 42 10.93 -28.69 19.77
C ASP A 42 12.32 -29.08 19.28
N ARG A 43 12.60 -28.89 17.99
CA ARG A 43 13.85 -29.26 17.31
C ARG A 43 14.62 -28.06 16.76
N LEU A 44 14.20 -26.84 17.09
CA LEU A 44 14.94 -25.64 16.71
C LEU A 44 16.36 -25.66 17.29
N SER A 45 17.31 -25.14 16.55
CA SER A 45 18.66 -24.93 17.04
C SER A 45 18.67 -23.90 18.21
N ALA A 46 19.75 -23.85 18.96
CA ALA A 46 19.90 -22.86 20.02
C ALA A 46 19.83 -21.43 19.46
N ASP A 47 20.44 -21.18 18.29
CA ASP A 47 20.45 -19.89 17.63
C ASP A 47 19.04 -19.52 17.13
N ASP A 48 18.31 -20.45 16.50
CA ASP A 48 16.93 -20.23 16.06
C ASP A 48 15.98 -20.00 17.24
N SER A 49 16.19 -20.69 18.35
CA SER A 49 15.40 -20.49 19.58
C SER A 49 15.62 -19.09 20.17
N ALA A 50 16.87 -18.62 20.17
CA ALA A 50 17.21 -17.26 20.62
C ALA A 50 16.64 -16.19 19.67
N LEU A 51 16.70 -16.45 18.36
CA LEU A 51 16.06 -15.56 17.36
C LEU A 51 14.54 -15.52 17.57
N LEU A 52 13.88 -16.69 17.71
CA LEU A 52 12.45 -16.77 17.96
C LEU A 52 12.05 -15.96 19.21
N GLU A 53 12.81 -16.07 20.28
CA GLU A 53 12.56 -15.30 21.49
C GLU A 53 12.64 -13.78 21.25
N THR A 54 13.66 -13.35 20.50
CA THR A 54 13.83 -11.94 20.12
C THR A 54 12.65 -11.42 19.29
N LEU A 55 12.21 -12.18 18.29
CA LEU A 55 11.07 -11.82 17.42
C LEU A 55 9.77 -11.82 18.21
N MET A 56 9.55 -12.79 19.10
CA MET A 56 8.38 -12.83 19.97
C MET A 56 8.29 -11.61 20.89
N GLN A 57 9.41 -11.15 21.45
CA GLN A 57 9.44 -9.94 22.31
C GLN A 57 9.04 -8.67 21.53
N ARG A 58 9.32 -8.60 20.23
CA ARG A 58 8.85 -7.50 19.36
C ARG A 58 7.33 -7.56 19.18
N LEU A 59 6.78 -8.74 18.89
CA LEU A 59 5.34 -8.96 18.77
C LEU A 59 4.58 -8.66 20.09
N GLU A 60 5.12 -9.02 21.24
CA GLU A 60 4.55 -8.72 22.56
C GLU A 60 4.43 -7.22 22.82
N LYS A 61 5.33 -6.43 22.26
CA LYS A 61 5.27 -4.96 22.30
C LYS A 61 4.22 -4.38 21.37
N GLY A 62 3.65 -5.19 20.48
CA GLY A 62 2.63 -4.77 19.52
C GLY A 62 3.19 -4.39 18.15
N GLU A 63 4.47 -4.65 17.89
CA GLU A 63 5.04 -4.40 16.56
C GLU A 63 4.35 -5.28 15.52
N PRO A 64 3.90 -4.74 14.34
CA PRO A 64 3.27 -5.52 13.29
C PRO A 64 4.14 -6.69 12.85
N VAL A 65 3.55 -7.87 12.68
CA VAL A 65 4.28 -9.07 12.29
C VAL A 65 5.04 -8.89 10.97
N GLN A 66 4.53 -8.09 10.06
CA GLN A 66 5.19 -7.76 8.80
C GLN A 66 6.50 -7.00 9.02
N TYR A 67 6.54 -6.07 9.96
CA TYR A 67 7.80 -5.41 10.32
C TYR A 67 8.74 -6.33 11.09
N VAL A 68 8.20 -7.22 11.92
CA VAL A 68 9.00 -8.22 12.65
C VAL A 68 9.67 -9.19 11.69
N THR A 69 8.94 -9.68 10.69
CA THR A 69 9.46 -10.61 9.66
C THR A 69 10.22 -9.91 8.54
N GLY A 70 9.96 -8.60 8.36
CA GLY A 70 10.55 -7.79 7.28
C GLY A 70 9.82 -7.87 5.96
N TYR A 71 8.70 -8.61 5.86
CA TYR A 71 7.98 -8.83 4.61
C TYR A 71 6.46 -8.72 4.77
N ALA A 72 5.81 -8.26 3.72
CA ALA A 72 4.37 -8.28 3.53
C ALA A 72 4.03 -8.88 2.17
N SER A 73 3.06 -9.79 2.12
CA SER A 73 2.56 -10.32 0.84
C SER A 73 1.60 -9.34 0.19
N PHE A 74 1.74 -9.13 -1.13
CA PHE A 74 0.86 -8.28 -1.94
C PHE A 74 0.83 -8.80 -3.38
N CYS A 75 -0.34 -9.07 -3.92
CA CYS A 75 -0.53 -9.61 -5.27
C CYS A 75 0.38 -10.83 -5.56
N ASN A 76 0.40 -11.79 -4.65
CA ASN A 76 1.22 -13.02 -4.71
C ASN A 76 2.74 -12.77 -4.79
N ARG A 77 3.23 -11.66 -4.24
CA ARG A 77 4.65 -11.32 -4.13
C ARG A 77 4.97 -10.87 -2.72
N ASP A 78 6.20 -11.13 -2.28
CA ASP A 78 6.69 -10.68 -0.98
C ASP A 78 7.44 -9.36 -1.15
N PHE A 79 6.94 -8.33 -0.50
CA PHE A 79 7.55 -7.00 -0.45
C PHE A 79 8.27 -6.80 0.87
N MET A 80 9.52 -6.35 0.83
CA MET A 80 10.22 -5.90 2.03
C MET A 80 9.49 -4.70 2.61
N VAL A 81 9.24 -4.77 3.92
CA VAL A 81 8.65 -3.68 4.68
C VAL A 81 9.40 -3.51 6.00
N ARG A 82 9.53 -2.26 6.42
CA ARG A 82 10.11 -1.87 7.70
C ARG A 82 9.51 -0.53 8.12
N PRO A 83 9.70 -0.06 9.36
CA PRO A 83 9.31 1.30 9.72
C PRO A 83 9.73 2.31 8.65
N GLY A 84 8.83 3.23 8.29
CA GLY A 84 9.04 4.19 7.20
C GLY A 84 8.13 4.00 5.99
N VAL A 85 7.47 2.84 5.82
CA VAL A 85 6.47 2.62 4.78
C VAL A 85 5.19 2.01 5.35
N LEU A 86 4.06 2.35 4.77
CA LEU A 86 2.78 1.69 5.05
C LEU A 86 2.89 0.20 4.68
N ILE A 87 2.40 -0.68 5.53
CA ILE A 87 2.27 -2.11 5.21
C ILE A 87 1.21 -2.26 4.12
N PRO A 88 1.50 -2.91 2.97
CA PRO A 88 0.52 -3.15 1.92
C PRO A 88 -0.77 -3.78 2.43
N ARG A 89 -1.92 -3.28 1.97
CA ARG A 89 -3.25 -3.72 2.41
C ARG A 89 -3.94 -4.57 1.34
N PRO A 90 -4.74 -5.57 1.73
CA PRO A 90 -5.50 -6.40 0.78
C PRO A 90 -6.46 -5.58 -0.10
N GLU A 91 -7.05 -4.51 0.44
CA GLU A 91 -7.95 -3.64 -0.31
C GLU A 91 -7.24 -2.94 -1.47
N THR A 92 -5.96 -2.63 -1.31
CA THR A 92 -5.11 -2.04 -2.35
C THR A 92 -4.84 -3.02 -3.50
N GLU A 93 -4.86 -4.34 -3.25
CA GLU A 93 -4.76 -5.36 -4.32
C GLU A 93 -5.94 -5.25 -5.30
N GLU A 94 -7.16 -4.97 -4.79
CA GLU A 94 -8.32 -4.79 -5.66
C GLU A 94 -8.21 -3.55 -6.56
N LEU A 95 -7.55 -2.48 -6.08
CA LEU A 95 -7.23 -1.30 -6.89
C LEU A 95 -6.30 -1.68 -8.04
N VAL A 96 -5.22 -2.40 -7.75
CA VAL A 96 -4.25 -2.87 -8.74
C VAL A 96 -4.89 -3.78 -9.77
N GLU A 97 -5.69 -4.77 -9.36
CA GLU A 97 -6.42 -5.65 -10.29
C GLU A 97 -7.30 -4.87 -11.28
N LYS A 98 -7.97 -3.81 -10.81
CA LYS A 98 -8.80 -2.99 -11.69
C LYS A 98 -8.00 -2.23 -12.72
N ILE A 99 -6.85 -1.73 -12.34
CA ILE A 99 -5.94 -1.05 -13.24
C ILE A 99 -5.47 -2.05 -14.31
N ILE A 100 -4.98 -3.22 -13.92
CA ILE A 100 -4.52 -4.27 -14.84
C ILE A 100 -5.63 -4.65 -15.83
N ARG A 101 -6.85 -4.93 -15.36
CA ARG A 101 -7.98 -5.26 -16.23
C ARG A 101 -8.33 -4.15 -17.21
N SER A 102 -8.24 -2.88 -16.77
CA SER A 102 -8.55 -1.73 -17.65
C SER A 102 -7.45 -1.41 -18.65
N SER A 103 -6.21 -1.82 -18.38
CA SER A 103 -5.05 -1.64 -19.27
C SER A 103 -4.99 -2.68 -20.39
N SER A 104 -5.45 -3.91 -20.14
CA SER A 104 -5.49 -4.99 -21.14
C SER A 104 -6.45 -4.71 -22.31
N GLU A 105 -7.32 -3.73 -22.18
CA GLU A 105 -8.25 -3.31 -23.24
C GLU A 105 -7.60 -2.34 -24.26
N GLY A 106 -6.40 -1.80 -23.96
CA GLY A 106 -5.66 -0.86 -24.81
C GLY A 106 -4.65 -1.56 -25.73
N LYS A 107 -4.37 -0.93 -26.89
CA LYS A 107 -3.33 -1.39 -27.83
C LYS A 107 -2.04 -0.59 -27.73
N GLU A 108 -2.04 0.46 -26.91
CA GLU A 108 -0.91 1.36 -26.73
C GLU A 108 -0.13 0.99 -25.47
N LYS A 109 1.16 1.34 -25.46
CA LYS A 109 2.02 1.24 -24.29
C LYS A 109 1.46 2.07 -23.15
N GLU A 110 1.31 1.44 -21.99
CA GLU A 110 0.80 2.11 -20.79
C GLU A 110 1.92 2.90 -20.10
N HIS A 111 1.70 4.19 -19.91
CA HIS A 111 2.53 5.05 -19.05
C HIS A 111 1.76 5.30 -17.76
N ILE A 112 2.30 4.83 -16.66
CA ILE A 112 1.62 4.83 -15.36
C ILE A 112 2.41 5.65 -14.37
N LEU A 113 1.70 6.45 -13.56
CA LEU A 113 2.26 7.14 -12.41
C LEU A 113 1.57 6.66 -11.13
N ASP A 114 2.37 6.21 -10.17
CA ASP A 114 1.96 5.89 -8.81
C ASP A 114 2.43 7.01 -7.87
N ILE A 115 1.49 7.68 -7.19
CA ILE A 115 1.78 8.81 -6.29
C ILE A 115 1.58 8.37 -4.84
N GLY A 116 2.61 8.56 -4.01
CA GLY A 116 2.68 8.05 -2.65
C GLY A 116 2.98 6.54 -2.66
N THR A 117 4.05 6.16 -3.35
CA THR A 117 4.31 4.74 -3.67
C THR A 117 4.66 3.88 -2.45
N GLY A 118 5.13 4.48 -1.34
CA GLY A 118 5.50 3.77 -0.12
C GLY A 118 6.51 2.65 -0.36
N SER A 119 6.12 1.42 -0.10
CA SER A 119 6.94 0.21 -0.35
C SER A 119 7.14 -0.11 -1.85
N GLY A 120 6.46 0.61 -2.74
CA GLY A 120 6.45 0.34 -4.17
C GLY A 120 5.46 -0.73 -4.61
N CYS A 121 4.61 -1.24 -3.73
CA CYS A 121 3.77 -2.41 -4.01
C CYS A 121 2.82 -2.21 -5.21
N ILE A 122 2.21 -1.02 -5.37
CA ILE A 122 1.38 -0.70 -6.53
C ILE A 122 2.24 -0.60 -7.79
N ALA A 123 3.23 0.29 -7.79
CA ALA A 123 4.06 0.57 -8.96
C ALA A 123 4.77 -0.68 -9.50
N ILE A 124 5.38 -1.46 -8.61
CA ILE A 124 6.12 -2.67 -8.96
C ILE A 124 5.18 -3.75 -9.53
N THR A 125 4.02 -3.96 -8.89
CA THR A 125 3.04 -4.93 -9.39
C THR A 125 2.54 -4.54 -10.77
N LEU A 126 2.21 -3.26 -11.00
CA LEU A 126 1.77 -2.78 -12.31
C LEU A 126 2.86 -2.93 -13.38
N ALA A 127 4.14 -2.68 -13.02
CA ALA A 127 5.27 -2.85 -13.94
C ALA A 127 5.50 -4.32 -14.32
N LEU A 128 5.19 -5.27 -13.44
CA LEU A 128 5.38 -6.70 -13.68
C LEU A 128 4.18 -7.34 -14.42
N ASP A 129 2.96 -6.86 -14.15
CA ASP A 129 1.74 -7.52 -14.60
C ASP A 129 1.10 -6.88 -15.84
N ILE A 130 1.53 -5.66 -16.22
CA ILE A 130 1.09 -5.02 -17.46
C ILE A 130 2.22 -5.07 -18.48
N PRO A 131 2.07 -5.82 -19.58
CA PRO A 131 3.13 -5.93 -20.59
C PRO A 131 3.56 -4.57 -21.13
N ASP A 132 4.86 -4.36 -21.24
CA ASP A 132 5.48 -3.15 -21.78
C ASP A 132 5.11 -1.83 -21.08
N ALA A 133 4.55 -1.89 -19.86
CA ALA A 133 4.24 -0.68 -19.10
C ALA A 133 5.52 0.10 -18.72
N GLU A 134 5.47 1.41 -18.86
CA GLU A 134 6.45 2.33 -18.27
C GLU A 134 5.86 2.92 -16.98
N VAL A 135 6.43 2.54 -15.84
CA VAL A 135 5.92 2.96 -14.54
C VAL A 135 6.89 3.94 -13.89
N THR A 136 6.34 5.09 -13.51
CA THR A 136 6.99 6.08 -12.64
C THR A 136 6.32 6.05 -11.27
N ALA A 137 7.09 6.19 -10.22
CA ALA A 137 6.59 6.17 -8.84
C ALA A 137 7.15 7.35 -8.06
N TRP A 138 6.27 8.08 -7.38
CA TRP A 138 6.62 9.25 -6.58
C TRP A 138 6.36 8.98 -5.11
N ASP A 139 7.26 9.51 -4.29
CA ASP A 139 7.05 9.63 -2.85
C ASP A 139 7.80 10.85 -2.31
N ILE A 140 7.32 11.45 -1.24
CA ILE A 140 8.00 12.53 -0.54
C ILE A 140 9.13 12.00 0.35
N SER A 141 9.01 10.76 0.82
CA SER A 141 9.94 10.09 1.72
C SER A 141 11.09 9.44 0.94
N GLU A 142 12.31 9.92 1.15
CA GLU A 142 13.51 9.26 0.61
C GLU A 142 13.70 7.85 1.18
N GLU A 143 13.29 7.63 2.43
CA GLU A 143 13.34 6.32 3.08
C GLU A 143 12.36 5.34 2.41
N ALA A 144 11.14 5.76 2.11
CA ALA A 144 10.17 4.96 1.37
C ALA A 144 10.69 4.62 -0.03
N LEU A 145 11.25 5.59 -0.74
CA LEU A 145 11.84 5.37 -2.06
C LEU A 145 13.01 4.38 -2.03
N ALA A 146 13.83 4.40 -0.98
CA ALA A 146 14.91 3.42 -0.83
C ALA A 146 14.35 2.00 -0.67
N ILE A 147 13.31 1.81 0.13
CA ILE A 147 12.62 0.52 0.30
C ILE A 147 11.99 0.07 -1.03
N ALA A 148 11.30 0.97 -1.72
CA ALA A 148 10.68 0.67 -3.01
C ALA A 148 11.72 0.26 -4.08
N GLN A 149 12.89 0.91 -4.10
CA GLN A 149 13.99 0.54 -4.99
C GLN A 149 14.58 -0.83 -4.65
N GLU A 150 14.74 -1.15 -3.37
CA GLU A 150 15.17 -2.48 -2.91
C GLU A 150 14.16 -3.55 -3.37
N ASN A 151 12.86 -3.31 -3.21
CA ASN A 151 11.79 -4.18 -3.67
C ASN A 151 11.79 -4.37 -5.19
N ALA A 152 11.87 -3.27 -5.94
CA ALA A 152 11.92 -3.32 -7.41
C ALA A 152 13.11 -4.15 -7.91
N LYS A 153 14.27 -3.95 -7.30
CA LYS A 153 15.48 -4.72 -7.62
C LYS A 153 15.31 -6.21 -7.29
N ALA A 154 14.76 -6.53 -6.11
CA ALA A 154 14.57 -7.92 -5.67
C ALA A 154 13.57 -8.67 -6.56
N LEU A 155 12.50 -7.99 -7.00
CA LEU A 155 11.44 -8.56 -7.84
C LEU A 155 11.72 -8.44 -9.35
N GLY A 156 12.80 -7.75 -9.75
CA GLY A 156 13.17 -7.56 -11.16
C GLY A 156 12.25 -6.59 -11.92
N ALA A 157 11.62 -5.64 -11.23
CA ALA A 157 10.72 -4.66 -11.84
C ALA A 157 11.45 -3.41 -12.31
N GLY A 158 11.09 -2.93 -13.52
CA GLY A 158 11.60 -1.68 -14.08
C GLY A 158 10.71 -0.50 -13.72
N VAL A 159 10.97 0.19 -12.60
CA VAL A 159 10.22 1.36 -12.14
C VAL A 159 11.14 2.57 -12.00
N ARG A 160 10.67 3.74 -12.43
CA ARG A 160 11.39 5.01 -12.25
C ARG A 160 10.91 5.70 -10.99
N PHE A 161 11.75 5.72 -9.95
CA PHE A 161 11.45 6.37 -8.68
C PHE A 161 11.90 7.82 -8.66
N GLN A 162 11.08 8.72 -8.10
CA GLN A 162 11.36 10.15 -7.99
C GLN A 162 10.88 10.68 -6.63
N ASN A 163 11.72 11.49 -5.98
CA ASN A 163 11.33 12.20 -4.77
C ASN A 163 10.54 13.45 -5.16
N VAL A 164 9.23 13.41 -4.92
CA VAL A 164 8.30 14.49 -5.29
C VAL A 164 7.28 14.69 -4.19
N ASP A 165 7.16 15.93 -3.74
CA ASP A 165 6.06 16.38 -2.88
C ASP A 165 4.89 16.84 -3.76
N VAL A 166 3.82 16.07 -3.78
CA VAL A 166 2.60 16.38 -4.56
C VAL A 166 1.85 17.60 -4.02
N LEU A 167 2.10 17.99 -2.76
CA LEU A 167 1.53 19.19 -2.15
C LEU A 167 2.38 20.45 -2.42
N SER A 168 3.54 20.31 -3.06
CA SER A 168 4.43 21.43 -3.33
C SER A 168 3.76 22.49 -4.19
N GLU A 169 3.91 23.76 -3.80
CA GLU A 169 3.49 24.91 -4.60
C GLU A 169 4.36 25.14 -5.86
N ASN A 170 5.50 24.45 -5.95
CA ASN A 170 6.40 24.57 -7.10
C ASN A 170 5.83 23.84 -8.32
N LYS A 171 4.91 24.50 -8.99
CA LYS A 171 4.20 23.99 -10.17
C LYS A 171 5.16 23.53 -11.30
N THR A 172 6.35 24.08 -11.38
CA THR A 172 7.33 23.71 -12.41
C THR A 172 7.80 22.26 -12.31
N LEU A 173 7.82 21.70 -11.10
CA LEU A 173 8.10 20.27 -10.88
C LEU A 173 6.90 19.37 -11.19
N LEU A 174 5.69 19.93 -11.07
CA LEU A 174 4.44 19.24 -11.30
C LEU A 174 3.91 19.35 -12.73
N TYR A 175 4.37 20.35 -13.52
CA TYR A 175 4.00 20.51 -14.92
C TYR A 175 5.10 19.93 -15.83
N GLY A 176 5.34 18.63 -15.73
CA GLY A 176 6.09 17.89 -16.75
C GLY A 176 5.23 17.70 -18.01
N ASN A 177 5.85 17.61 -19.18
CA ASN A 177 5.14 17.17 -20.38
C ASN A 177 4.67 15.75 -20.15
N GLU A 178 3.33 15.67 -19.91
CA GLU A 178 2.72 14.52 -19.55
C GLU A 178 2.45 13.56 -20.58
N ASP A 179 2.40 12.33 -20.25
CA ASP A 179 1.90 11.35 -21.13
C ASP A 179 1.43 10.10 -20.39
N TYR A 180 0.81 10.31 -19.24
CA TYR A 180 0.29 9.20 -18.47
C TYR A 180 -1.05 8.73 -19.01
N ASN A 181 -1.16 7.43 -19.24
CA ASN A 181 -2.43 6.78 -19.53
C ASN A 181 -3.22 6.53 -18.23
N THR A 182 -2.47 6.32 -17.13
CA THR A 182 -3.04 6.03 -15.82
C THR A 182 -2.25 6.73 -14.72
N ILE A 183 -2.96 7.39 -13.81
CA ILE A 183 -2.42 7.88 -12.53
C ILE A 183 -3.16 7.14 -11.43
N VAL A 184 -2.42 6.62 -10.47
CA VAL A 184 -2.95 5.91 -9.30
C VAL A 184 -2.37 6.48 -8.03
N SER A 185 -3.13 6.47 -6.96
CA SER A 185 -2.64 6.78 -5.62
C SER A 185 -3.48 6.09 -4.55
N ASN A 186 -2.80 5.60 -3.53
CA ASN A 186 -3.36 5.34 -2.21
C ASN A 186 -2.78 6.40 -1.25
N PRO A 187 -3.33 7.62 -1.24
CA PRO A 187 -2.78 8.72 -0.47
C PRO A 187 -3.21 8.62 0.99
N PRO A 188 -2.58 9.35 1.92
CA PRO A 188 -3.12 9.52 3.27
C PRO A 188 -4.55 10.05 3.21
N TYR A 189 -5.47 9.43 3.97
CA TYR A 189 -6.89 9.76 3.93
C TYR A 189 -7.62 9.65 5.27
N ILE A 190 -6.94 9.29 6.35
CA ILE A 190 -7.53 9.15 7.69
C ILE A 190 -7.46 10.51 8.38
N CYS A 191 -8.58 11.06 8.82
CA CYS A 191 -8.56 12.28 9.62
C CYS A 191 -8.01 11.98 11.02
N GLU A 192 -7.32 12.94 11.65
CA GLU A 192 -6.74 12.77 12.98
C GLU A 192 -7.79 12.38 14.04
N LYS A 193 -9.02 12.88 13.91
CA LYS A 193 -10.17 12.51 14.76
C LYS A 193 -10.57 11.04 14.67
N GLU A 194 -10.22 10.34 13.59
CA GLU A 194 -10.50 8.91 13.37
C GLU A 194 -9.45 8.01 14.07
N ALA A 195 -8.34 8.55 14.54
CA ALA A 195 -7.25 7.80 15.16
C ALA A 195 -7.71 6.93 16.35
N GLY A 196 -8.73 7.37 17.10
CA GLY A 196 -9.27 6.63 18.23
C GLY A 196 -9.97 5.32 17.87
N GLU A 197 -10.31 5.11 16.59
CA GLU A 197 -10.95 3.88 16.09
C GLU A 197 -9.94 2.90 15.47
N MET A 198 -8.67 3.32 15.35
CA MET A 198 -7.62 2.52 14.74
C MET A 198 -6.96 1.58 15.76
N GLU A 199 -6.40 0.50 15.24
CA GLU A 199 -5.62 -0.43 16.05
C GLU A 199 -4.32 0.23 16.54
N SER A 200 -3.95 -0.04 17.79
CA SER A 200 -2.78 0.56 18.43
C SER A 200 -1.46 0.23 17.73
N ASN A 201 -1.36 -0.98 17.16
CA ASN A 201 -0.18 -1.41 16.40
C ASN A 201 0.06 -0.55 15.14
N VAL A 202 -1.01 -0.11 14.46
CA VAL A 202 -0.91 0.79 13.31
C VAL A 202 -0.46 2.18 13.76
N LEU A 203 -1.11 2.73 14.79
CA LEU A 203 -0.81 4.06 15.32
C LEU A 203 0.61 4.19 15.88
N GLU A 204 1.10 3.14 16.55
CA GLU A 204 2.39 3.17 17.22
C GLU A 204 3.58 2.89 16.30
N HIS A 205 3.38 2.23 15.16
CA HIS A 205 4.47 1.70 14.34
C HIS A 205 4.47 2.16 12.88
N GLU A 206 3.31 2.43 12.27
CA GLU A 206 3.27 2.86 10.87
C GLU A 206 3.43 4.38 10.74
N PRO A 207 4.00 4.88 9.61
CA PRO A 207 4.31 6.30 9.50
C PRO A 207 3.03 7.15 9.43
N HIS A 208 2.88 8.09 10.35
CA HIS A 208 1.74 9.00 10.41
C HIS A 208 1.56 9.80 9.11
N THR A 209 2.64 10.13 8.43
CA THR A 209 2.61 10.83 7.14
C THR A 209 1.99 10.02 6.01
N ALA A 210 1.91 8.69 6.15
CA ALA A 210 1.24 7.80 5.19
C ALA A 210 -0.22 7.53 5.56
N LEU A 211 -0.66 7.95 6.76
CA LEU A 211 -2.00 7.65 7.28
C LEU A 211 -2.89 8.88 7.32
N PHE A 212 -2.40 10.00 7.87
CA PHE A 212 -3.24 11.09 8.33
C PHE A 212 -3.30 12.30 7.41
N VAL A 213 -4.49 12.90 7.41
CA VAL A 213 -4.79 14.21 6.85
C VAL A 213 -5.38 15.12 7.93
N PRO A 214 -5.27 16.47 7.79
CA PRO A 214 -5.91 17.40 8.71
C PRO A 214 -7.43 17.19 8.75
N ASP A 215 -8.04 17.35 9.93
CA ASP A 215 -9.47 17.18 10.13
C ASP A 215 -10.32 18.20 9.35
N ASP A 216 -9.77 19.37 9.10
CA ASP A 216 -10.41 20.45 8.34
C ASP A 216 -10.22 20.31 6.82
N ASP A 217 -9.39 19.39 6.36
CA ASP A 217 -9.16 19.15 4.94
C ASP A 217 -8.97 17.66 4.59
N PRO A 218 -10.00 16.82 4.72
CA PRO A 218 -9.93 15.40 4.43
C PRO A 218 -9.66 15.08 2.95
N LEU A 219 -9.86 16.04 2.05
CA LEU A 219 -9.65 15.88 0.61
C LEU A 219 -8.30 16.44 0.12
N LEU A 220 -7.40 16.81 1.01
CA LEU A 220 -6.16 17.51 0.70
C LEU A 220 -5.39 16.85 -0.46
N PHE A 221 -4.99 15.59 -0.31
CA PHE A 221 -4.21 14.88 -1.32
C PHE A 221 -5.02 14.63 -2.60
N TYR A 222 -6.29 14.21 -2.48
CA TYR A 222 -7.14 13.98 -3.65
C TYR A 222 -7.25 15.20 -4.53
N ARG A 223 -7.40 16.39 -3.92
CA ARG A 223 -7.54 17.65 -4.63
C ARG A 223 -6.27 18.05 -5.36
N HIS A 224 -5.10 17.89 -4.74
CA HIS A 224 -3.80 18.18 -5.34
C HIS A 224 -3.46 17.19 -6.46
N ILE A 225 -3.63 15.90 -6.23
CA ILE A 225 -3.40 14.86 -7.24
C ILE A 225 -4.34 15.03 -8.43
N ALA A 226 -5.63 15.31 -8.18
CA ALA A 226 -6.60 15.55 -9.27
C ALA A 226 -6.24 16.80 -10.09
N GLU A 227 -5.75 17.88 -9.46
CA GLU A 227 -5.31 19.08 -10.18
C GLU A 227 -4.10 18.77 -11.08
N TYR A 228 -3.12 18.04 -10.57
CA TYR A 228 -2.01 17.54 -11.38
C TYR A 228 -2.49 16.64 -12.52
N ALA A 229 -3.35 15.67 -12.23
CA ALA A 229 -3.87 14.71 -13.19
C ALA A 229 -4.63 15.35 -14.37
N LYS A 230 -5.24 16.52 -14.18
CA LYS A 230 -5.89 17.28 -15.28
C LYS A 230 -4.92 17.61 -16.42
N THR A 231 -3.68 17.86 -16.11
CA THR A 231 -2.65 18.23 -17.09
C THR A 231 -1.78 17.03 -17.47
N ALA A 232 -1.51 16.15 -16.52
CA ALA A 232 -0.58 15.04 -16.70
C ALA A 232 -1.19 13.79 -17.36
N LEU A 233 -2.48 13.56 -17.26
CA LEU A 233 -3.13 12.48 -17.99
C LEU A 233 -3.31 12.84 -19.47
N LYS A 234 -3.14 11.87 -20.35
CA LYS A 234 -3.61 11.96 -21.75
C LYS A 234 -5.12 12.20 -21.80
N HIS A 235 -5.62 12.72 -22.91
CA HIS A 235 -7.04 12.75 -23.17
C HIS A 235 -7.64 11.33 -23.09
N GLY A 236 -8.69 11.14 -22.29
CA GLY A 236 -9.25 9.82 -22.02
C GLY A 236 -8.44 8.98 -21.01
N GLY A 237 -7.34 9.50 -20.47
CA GLY A 237 -6.55 8.87 -19.42
C GLY A 237 -7.33 8.69 -18.12
N ARG A 238 -6.87 7.80 -17.26
CA ARG A 238 -7.61 7.30 -16.09
C ARG A 238 -6.92 7.71 -14.81
N LEU A 239 -7.71 8.19 -13.85
CA LEU A 239 -7.30 8.47 -12.48
C LEU A 239 -7.94 7.44 -11.56
N PHE A 240 -7.14 6.83 -10.69
CA PHE A 240 -7.60 5.88 -9.69
C PHE A 240 -7.13 6.32 -8.31
N PHE A 241 -8.04 6.22 -7.34
CA PHE A 241 -7.75 6.42 -5.93
C PHE A 241 -8.26 5.27 -5.08
N GLU A 242 -7.48 4.88 -4.07
CA GLU A 242 -8.05 4.32 -2.85
C GLU A 242 -8.60 5.46 -2.01
N ILE A 243 -9.77 5.26 -1.37
CA ILE A 243 -10.48 6.36 -0.69
C ILE A 243 -10.93 5.98 0.72
N ASN A 244 -11.06 7.00 1.57
CA ASN A 244 -11.85 6.89 2.79
C ASN A 244 -13.33 6.83 2.42
N PRO A 245 -14.08 5.76 2.82
CA PRO A 245 -15.51 5.64 2.52
C PRO A 245 -16.36 6.81 3.00
N LEU A 246 -15.94 7.47 4.09
CA LEU A 246 -16.68 8.59 4.68
C LEU A 246 -16.78 9.80 3.74
N TYR A 247 -15.85 9.95 2.81
CA TYR A 247 -15.76 11.12 1.92
C TYR A 247 -15.95 10.76 0.44
N ALA A 248 -16.53 9.58 0.15
CA ALA A 248 -16.65 9.09 -1.22
C ALA A 248 -17.46 10.02 -2.15
N GLU A 249 -18.57 10.58 -1.66
CA GLU A 249 -19.40 11.50 -2.47
C GLU A 249 -18.71 12.87 -2.63
N GLU A 250 -18.07 13.40 -1.60
CA GLU A 250 -17.31 14.66 -1.69
C GLU A 250 -16.14 14.53 -2.67
N ILE A 251 -15.43 13.38 -2.68
CA ILE A 251 -14.35 13.14 -3.65
C ILE A 251 -14.92 13.09 -5.07
N LYS A 252 -16.05 12.42 -5.26
CA LYS A 252 -16.73 12.33 -6.56
C LYS A 252 -17.18 13.69 -7.08
N GLU A 253 -17.78 14.52 -6.22
CA GLU A 253 -18.18 15.90 -6.54
C GLU A 253 -16.96 16.75 -6.91
N MET A 254 -15.91 16.72 -6.11
CA MET A 254 -14.65 17.41 -6.37
C MET A 254 -14.03 17.03 -7.72
N LEU A 255 -14.04 15.74 -8.07
CA LEU A 255 -13.54 15.27 -9.37
C LEU A 255 -14.41 15.77 -10.53
N ALA A 256 -15.74 15.77 -10.36
CA ALA A 256 -16.67 16.32 -11.37
C ALA A 256 -16.48 17.83 -11.60
N GLU A 257 -16.32 18.60 -10.52
CA GLU A 257 -16.01 20.04 -10.59
C GLU A 257 -14.68 20.33 -11.29
N LYS A 258 -13.68 19.45 -11.12
CA LYS A 258 -12.40 19.54 -11.84
C LYS A 258 -12.48 19.11 -13.30
N GLY A 259 -13.65 18.66 -13.77
CA GLY A 259 -13.90 18.31 -15.16
C GLY A 259 -13.58 16.87 -15.54
N PHE A 260 -13.37 16.01 -14.56
CA PHE A 260 -13.31 14.56 -14.81
C PHE A 260 -14.70 14.02 -15.16
N VAL A 261 -14.71 12.95 -15.96
CA VAL A 261 -15.93 12.28 -16.42
C VAL A 261 -15.88 10.80 -16.10
N LYS A 262 -16.99 10.08 -16.29
CA LYS A 262 -17.07 8.64 -16.01
C LYS A 262 -16.50 8.29 -14.63
N ILE A 263 -16.99 9.00 -13.63
CA ILE A 263 -16.58 8.82 -12.23
C ILE A 263 -17.39 7.65 -11.66
N PHE A 264 -16.69 6.60 -11.23
CA PHE A 264 -17.27 5.40 -10.65
C PHE A 264 -16.65 5.13 -9.29
N VAL A 265 -17.50 4.94 -8.28
CA VAL A 265 -17.12 4.47 -6.96
C VAL A 265 -17.37 2.96 -6.90
N LYS A 266 -16.42 2.21 -6.39
CA LYS A 266 -16.53 0.76 -6.21
C LYS A 266 -16.36 0.40 -4.75
N GLU A 267 -17.19 -0.53 -4.31
CA GLU A 267 -17.07 -1.20 -3.02
C GLU A 267 -16.01 -2.31 -3.08
N ASP A 268 -15.32 -2.51 -1.95
CA ASP A 268 -14.44 -3.64 -1.70
C ASP A 268 -15.26 -4.93 -1.44
N LEU A 269 -14.57 -6.04 -1.18
CA LEU A 269 -15.19 -7.32 -0.87
C LEU A 269 -16.07 -7.29 0.40
N PHE A 270 -15.90 -6.28 1.26
CA PHE A 270 -16.67 -6.08 2.50
C PHE A 270 -17.82 -5.09 2.34
N GLY A 271 -18.07 -4.59 1.12
CA GLY A 271 -19.14 -3.65 0.81
C GLY A 271 -18.85 -2.20 1.21
N LYS A 272 -17.59 -1.85 1.48
CA LYS A 272 -17.18 -0.47 1.75
C LYS A 272 -16.71 0.20 0.47
N GLN A 273 -17.14 1.43 0.22
CA GLN A 273 -16.66 2.27 -0.89
C GLN A 273 -15.15 2.52 -0.72
N ARG A 274 -14.33 1.90 -1.56
CA ARG A 274 -12.88 1.89 -1.37
C ARG A 274 -12.09 2.40 -2.57
N ILE A 275 -12.64 2.30 -3.77
CA ILE A 275 -11.94 2.67 -4.99
C ILE A 275 -12.77 3.67 -5.77
N ILE A 276 -12.15 4.75 -6.20
CA ILE A 276 -12.75 5.67 -7.17
C ILE A 276 -11.93 5.66 -8.47
N LYS A 277 -12.63 5.59 -9.60
CA LYS A 277 -12.06 5.73 -10.93
C LYS A 277 -12.70 6.91 -11.62
N ALA A 278 -11.88 7.76 -12.22
CA ALA A 278 -12.34 8.86 -13.06
C ALA A 278 -11.57 8.90 -14.38
N GLN A 279 -12.08 9.59 -15.38
CA GLN A 279 -11.45 9.74 -16.69
C GLN A 279 -11.27 11.21 -17.02
N ARG A 280 -10.06 11.59 -17.54
CA ARG A 280 -9.87 12.91 -18.14
C ARG A 280 -10.75 13.01 -19.39
N LYS A 281 -11.42 14.14 -19.55
CA LYS A 281 -12.27 14.39 -20.75
C LYS A 281 -11.44 14.28 -22.03
N LEU A 282 -12.08 13.76 -23.10
CA LEU A 282 -11.50 13.66 -24.45
C LEU A 282 -11.23 15.06 -25.04
#